data_706df8d5a25e38a737f4c844e6f8afc6
#
_entry.id   706df8d5a25e38a737f4c844e6f8afc6
#
_cell.length_a   1.000
_cell.length_b   1.000
_cell.length_c   1.000
_cell.angle_alpha   90.00
_cell.angle_beta   90.00
_cell.angle_gamma   90.00
#
_symmetry.space_group_name_H-M   'P 1'
#
loop_
_entity.id
_entity.type
_entity.pdbx_description
1 polymer ?
#
loop_
_entity_poly.entity_id
_entity_poly.type
_entity_poly.pdbx_seq_one_letter_code
_entity_poly.pdbx_strand_id
1 'polypeptide(L)'
;WTDTPMYIRNRDGGVIRWDFYGGNLLGVRKKLKYLKSLGVSIIYFNPIFESPSCHKYDTSDYEKIDPMFGTNEEFEELCSEAEALGIKIILDGVFSHTGSDSRYFNMYNNYKEIGAYQSLQSPYYRWYRFSDYPNLYDCWWGFGNMPNVDELNPSYLEYIISGKNSIVKRWIRAGASG
;
A
#
# COMPACT_ATOMS: atom_id res chain seq x y z
N TRP A 1 -18.92 3.59 -11.41
CA TRP A 1 -18.43 3.96 -12.74
C TRP A 1 -19.10 5.26 -13.25
N THR A 2 -19.74 6.00 -12.37
CA THR A 2 -20.45 7.25 -12.71
C THR A 2 -19.77 8.49 -12.13
N ASP A 3 -18.67 8.31 -11.40
CA ASP A 3 -17.98 9.41 -10.75
C ASP A 3 -17.17 10.23 -11.76
N THR A 4 -17.30 11.53 -11.66
CA THR A 4 -16.42 12.44 -12.42
C THR A 4 -15.07 12.49 -11.72
N PRO A 5 -13.95 12.23 -12.43
CA PRO A 5 -12.62 12.27 -11.81
C PRO A 5 -12.35 13.68 -11.27
N MET A 6 -11.91 13.74 -10.02
CA MET A 6 -11.47 14.97 -9.39
C MET A 6 -9.95 15.02 -9.39
N TYR A 7 -9.37 16.09 -9.87
CA TYR A 7 -7.94 16.32 -9.82
C TYR A 7 -7.64 17.42 -8.82
N ILE A 8 -6.75 17.15 -7.87
CA ILE A 8 -6.20 18.20 -7.03
C ILE A 8 -5.13 18.92 -7.84
N ARG A 9 -5.29 20.21 -8.02
CA ARG A 9 -4.39 21.05 -8.79
C ARG A 9 -3.66 22.03 -7.89
N ASN A 10 -2.41 22.35 -8.24
CA ASN A 10 -1.67 23.45 -7.63
C ASN A 10 -2.20 24.81 -8.14
N ARG A 11 -1.63 25.92 -7.63
CA ARG A 11 -2.01 27.28 -8.02
C ARG A 11 -1.80 27.59 -9.50
N ASP A 12 -0.86 26.88 -10.14
CA ASP A 12 -0.50 27.05 -11.55
C ASP A 12 -1.33 26.14 -12.47
N GLY A 13 -2.31 25.42 -11.92
CA GLY A 13 -3.19 24.52 -12.66
C GLY A 13 -2.61 23.13 -12.92
N GLY A 14 -1.38 22.85 -12.52
CA GLY A 14 -0.78 21.51 -12.62
C GLY A 14 -1.47 20.51 -11.71
N VAL A 15 -1.66 19.28 -12.18
CA VAL A 15 -2.24 18.21 -11.37
C VAL A 15 -1.18 17.70 -10.38
N ILE A 16 -1.47 17.83 -9.08
CA ILE A 16 -0.59 17.39 -7.99
C ILE A 16 -1.08 16.08 -7.36
N ARG A 17 -2.34 15.72 -7.60
CA ARG A 17 -2.89 14.43 -7.20
C ARG A 17 -3.88 13.97 -8.25
N TRP A 18 -3.69 12.75 -8.72
CA TRP A 18 -4.59 12.09 -9.65
C TRP A 18 -5.71 11.44 -8.86
N ASP A 19 -6.93 11.67 -9.30
CA ASP A 19 -8.09 11.03 -8.70
C ASP A 19 -8.36 9.67 -9.33
N PHE A 20 -9.22 8.93 -8.68
CA PHE A 20 -9.59 7.57 -9.00
C PHE A 20 -10.94 7.55 -9.69
N TYR A 21 -11.07 6.65 -10.65
CA TYR A 21 -12.36 6.28 -11.18
C TYR A 21 -13.00 5.23 -10.26
N GLY A 22 -13.64 5.69 -9.22
CA GLY A 22 -14.64 5.12 -8.38
C GLY A 22 -14.80 3.61 -8.27
N GLY A 23 -13.87 2.87 -7.79
CA GLY A 23 -14.10 1.55 -7.20
C GLY A 23 -13.63 1.57 -5.76
N ASN A 24 -14.37 0.97 -4.84
CA ASN A 24 -13.99 0.83 -3.45
C ASN A 24 -14.39 -0.54 -2.90
N LEU A 25 -13.95 -0.85 -1.68
CA LEU A 25 -14.23 -2.15 -1.05
C LEU A 25 -15.72 -2.41 -0.89
N LEU A 26 -16.50 -1.39 -0.55
CA LEU A 26 -17.96 -1.52 -0.45
C LEU A 26 -18.60 -1.86 -1.82
N GLY A 27 -18.07 -1.30 -2.90
CA GLY A 27 -18.52 -1.63 -4.26
C GLY A 27 -18.24 -3.08 -4.62
N VAL A 28 -17.08 -3.60 -4.24
CA VAL A 28 -16.73 -5.03 -4.43
C VAL A 28 -17.67 -5.91 -3.61
N ARG A 29 -17.90 -5.61 -2.33
CA ARG A 29 -18.84 -6.33 -1.46
C ARG A 29 -20.23 -6.47 -2.10
N LYS A 30 -20.77 -5.37 -2.63
CA LYS A 30 -22.07 -5.38 -3.34
C LYS A 30 -22.08 -6.27 -4.58
N LYS A 31 -20.92 -6.60 -5.14
CA LYS A 31 -20.78 -7.43 -6.35
C LYS A 31 -20.37 -8.88 -6.07
N LEU A 32 -20.09 -9.28 -4.84
CA LEU A 32 -19.63 -10.63 -4.51
C LEU A 32 -20.57 -11.72 -5.04
N LYS A 33 -21.88 -11.58 -4.85
CA LYS A 33 -22.87 -12.56 -5.35
C LYS A 33 -22.88 -12.66 -6.87
N TYR A 34 -22.72 -11.53 -7.56
CA TYR A 34 -22.61 -11.51 -9.02
C TYR A 34 -21.30 -12.19 -9.46
N LEU A 35 -20.17 -11.88 -8.85
CA LEU A 35 -18.89 -12.53 -9.14
C LEU A 35 -18.96 -14.03 -8.90
N LYS A 36 -19.60 -14.45 -7.80
CA LYS A 36 -19.84 -15.89 -7.53
C LYS A 36 -20.67 -16.56 -8.61
N SER A 37 -21.71 -15.90 -9.11
CA SER A 37 -22.55 -16.45 -10.19
C SER A 37 -21.79 -16.62 -11.52
N LEU A 38 -20.68 -15.88 -11.71
CA LEU A 38 -19.77 -16.04 -12.84
C LEU A 38 -18.72 -17.16 -12.63
N GLY A 39 -18.73 -17.83 -11.47
CA GLY A 39 -17.76 -18.86 -11.14
C GLY A 39 -16.46 -18.35 -10.53
N VAL A 40 -16.37 -17.06 -10.15
CA VAL A 40 -15.19 -16.50 -9.48
C VAL A 40 -14.98 -17.19 -8.13
N SER A 41 -13.78 -17.68 -7.90
CA SER A 41 -13.34 -18.31 -6.65
C SER A 41 -12.23 -17.56 -5.95
N ILE A 42 -11.54 -16.64 -6.65
CA ILE A 42 -10.45 -15.82 -6.12
C ILE A 42 -10.60 -14.40 -6.67
N ILE A 43 -10.43 -13.41 -5.82
CA ILE A 43 -10.27 -12.01 -6.20
C ILE A 43 -8.85 -11.60 -5.82
N TYR A 44 -8.04 -11.21 -6.80
CA TYR A 44 -6.74 -10.60 -6.61
C TYR A 44 -6.90 -9.09 -6.73
N PHE A 45 -6.54 -8.37 -5.68
CA PHE A 45 -6.47 -6.91 -5.73
C PHE A 45 -5.09 -6.44 -6.18
N ASN A 46 -5.04 -5.52 -7.13
CA ASN A 46 -3.88 -4.63 -7.26
C ASN A 46 -3.66 -3.91 -5.93
N PRO A 47 -2.49 -3.26 -5.71
CA PRO A 47 -2.21 -2.65 -4.41
C PRO A 47 -3.35 -1.74 -3.91
N ILE A 48 -3.77 -1.95 -2.67
CA ILE A 48 -4.85 -1.18 -2.01
C ILE A 48 -4.40 -0.49 -0.72
N PHE A 49 -3.11 -0.60 -0.38
CA PHE A 49 -2.54 0.09 0.78
C PHE A 49 -2.43 1.59 0.55
N GLU A 50 -2.37 2.37 1.64
CA GLU A 50 -2.23 3.82 1.59
C GLU A 50 -1.05 4.23 0.70
N SER A 51 -1.31 5.10 -0.28
CA SER A 51 -0.34 5.56 -1.28
C SER A 51 -0.83 6.83 -1.96
N PRO A 52 0.06 7.76 -2.36
CA PRO A 52 -0.32 9.01 -3.01
C PRO A 52 -0.74 8.83 -4.47
N SER A 53 -0.27 7.77 -5.14
CA SER A 53 -0.54 7.56 -6.57
C SER A 53 -1.87 6.85 -6.83
N CYS A 54 -2.32 6.90 -8.08
CA CYS A 54 -3.51 6.17 -8.51
C CYS A 54 -3.24 4.66 -8.66
N HIS A 55 -2.00 4.25 -8.95
CA HIS A 55 -1.63 2.85 -9.11
C HIS A 55 -1.28 2.13 -7.81
N LYS A 56 -1.01 2.87 -6.72
CA LYS A 56 -0.73 2.37 -5.36
C LYS A 56 0.52 1.50 -5.19
N TYR A 57 1.40 1.42 -6.19
CA TYR A 57 2.66 0.67 -6.08
C TYR A 57 3.72 1.39 -5.24
N ASP A 58 3.60 2.69 -4.99
CA ASP A 58 4.43 3.51 -4.11
C ASP A 58 3.83 3.57 -2.69
N THR A 59 3.80 2.43 -2.01
CA THR A 59 3.15 2.28 -0.70
C THR A 59 3.70 3.24 0.35
N SER A 60 2.82 3.99 0.99
CA SER A 60 3.11 4.91 2.08
C SER A 60 3.00 4.26 3.46
N ASP A 61 1.98 3.40 3.67
CA ASP A 61 1.79 2.65 4.91
C ASP A 61 1.17 1.27 4.63
N TYR A 62 1.94 0.20 4.90
CA TYR A 62 1.48 -1.18 4.74
C TYR A 62 0.41 -1.60 5.77
N GLU A 63 0.22 -0.82 6.82
CA GLU A 63 -0.73 -1.15 7.89
C GLU A 63 -2.14 -0.62 7.63
N LYS A 64 -2.32 0.14 6.54
CA LYS A 64 -3.58 0.83 6.23
C LYS A 64 -4.05 0.57 4.81
N ILE A 65 -5.35 0.36 4.69
CA ILE A 65 -6.05 0.48 3.42
C ILE A 65 -6.08 1.97 3.03
N ASP A 66 -5.89 2.26 1.75
CA ASP A 66 -6.00 3.62 1.25
C ASP A 66 -7.42 4.17 1.50
N PRO A 67 -7.55 5.38 2.08
CA PRO A 67 -8.86 5.96 2.40
C PRO A 67 -9.81 6.11 1.21
N MET A 68 -9.29 6.11 -0.02
CA MET A 68 -10.14 6.15 -1.23
C MET A 68 -10.81 4.82 -1.53
N PHE A 69 -10.25 3.71 -1.02
CA PHE A 69 -10.85 2.39 -1.15
C PHE A 69 -11.70 2.00 0.04
N GLY A 70 -11.45 2.59 1.22
CA GLY A 70 -12.18 2.29 2.43
C GLY A 70 -11.30 2.23 3.67
N THR A 71 -11.69 1.42 4.64
CA THR A 71 -10.98 1.24 5.92
C THR A 71 -10.50 -0.20 6.10
N ASN A 72 -9.65 -0.42 7.10
CA ASN A 72 -9.21 -1.77 7.48
C ASN A 72 -10.40 -2.65 7.89
N GLU A 73 -11.36 -2.07 8.60
CA GLU A 73 -12.58 -2.76 9.05
C GLU A 73 -13.46 -3.16 7.87
N GLU A 74 -13.62 -2.28 6.87
CA GLU A 74 -14.36 -2.59 5.64
C GLU A 74 -13.66 -3.70 4.82
N PHE A 75 -12.33 -3.79 4.90
CA PHE A 75 -11.60 -4.91 4.29
C PHE A 75 -11.88 -6.24 5.03
N GLU A 76 -11.87 -6.23 6.37
CA GLU A 76 -12.21 -7.43 7.17
C GLU A 76 -13.63 -7.90 6.88
N GLU A 77 -14.59 -6.97 6.79
CA GLU A 77 -15.98 -7.29 6.40
C GLU A 77 -16.07 -7.87 4.99
N LEU A 78 -15.33 -7.30 4.02
CA LEU A 78 -15.26 -7.84 2.66
C LEU A 78 -14.73 -9.27 2.66
N CYS A 79 -13.63 -9.54 3.38
CA CYS A 79 -13.06 -10.88 3.47
C CYS A 79 -14.03 -11.88 4.08
N SER A 80 -14.71 -11.51 5.15
CA SER A 80 -15.71 -12.37 5.81
C SER A 80 -16.88 -12.71 4.88
N GLU A 81 -17.43 -11.73 4.17
CA GLU A 81 -18.52 -11.95 3.21
C GLU A 81 -18.06 -12.76 1.99
N ALA A 82 -16.84 -12.54 1.51
CA ALA A 82 -16.26 -13.29 0.40
C ALA A 82 -16.07 -14.77 0.80
N GLU A 83 -15.54 -15.03 1.99
CA GLU A 83 -15.33 -16.38 2.50
C GLU A 83 -16.65 -17.15 2.64
N ALA A 84 -17.71 -16.51 3.14
CA ALA A 84 -19.05 -17.11 3.23
C ALA A 84 -19.61 -17.53 1.87
N LEU A 85 -19.13 -16.93 0.78
CA LEU A 85 -19.47 -17.30 -0.59
C LEU A 85 -18.42 -18.24 -1.24
N GLY A 86 -17.39 -18.66 -0.51
CA GLY A 86 -16.30 -19.48 -1.03
C GLY A 86 -15.43 -18.72 -2.05
N ILE A 87 -15.22 -17.41 -1.85
CA ILE A 87 -14.33 -16.58 -2.63
C ILE A 87 -13.12 -16.19 -1.76
N LYS A 88 -11.91 -16.42 -2.26
CA LYS A 88 -10.66 -16.05 -1.60
C LYS A 88 -10.23 -14.65 -2.01
N ILE A 89 -9.59 -13.92 -1.07
CA ILE A 89 -9.03 -12.60 -1.34
C ILE A 89 -7.51 -12.67 -1.28
N ILE A 90 -6.85 -12.17 -2.33
CA ILE A 90 -5.39 -12.06 -2.41
C ILE A 90 -5.02 -10.59 -2.55
N LEU A 91 -4.01 -10.16 -1.80
CA LEU A 91 -3.46 -8.81 -1.84
C LEU A 91 -2.15 -8.75 -2.62
N ASP A 92 -1.94 -7.66 -3.34
CA ASP A 92 -0.66 -7.36 -3.96
C ASP A 92 0.33 -6.82 -2.90
N GLY A 93 1.35 -7.60 -2.59
CA GLY A 93 2.39 -7.26 -1.63
C GLY A 93 3.60 -6.64 -2.32
N VAL A 94 3.63 -5.33 -2.47
CA VAL A 94 4.76 -4.60 -3.06
C VAL A 94 5.82 -4.37 -2.00
N PHE A 95 6.74 -5.33 -1.83
CA PHE A 95 7.73 -5.33 -0.74
C PHE A 95 9.17 -5.05 -1.19
N SER A 96 9.43 -4.79 -2.47
CA SER A 96 10.75 -4.45 -3.00
C SER A 96 11.14 -2.97 -2.83
N HIS A 97 10.16 -2.11 -2.63
CA HIS A 97 10.33 -0.67 -2.45
C HIS A 97 9.15 -0.08 -1.68
N THR A 98 9.30 1.17 -1.25
CA THR A 98 8.20 1.96 -0.66
C THR A 98 8.01 3.26 -1.44
N GLY A 99 6.98 4.03 -1.13
CA GLY A 99 6.91 5.43 -1.57
C GLY A 99 7.97 6.28 -0.86
N SER A 100 8.50 7.28 -1.55
CA SER A 100 9.39 8.26 -0.91
C SER A 100 8.69 9.10 0.16
N ASP A 101 7.37 9.21 0.07
CA ASP A 101 6.49 9.85 1.06
C ASP A 101 6.08 8.92 2.22
N SER A 102 6.45 7.63 2.14
CA SER A 102 6.07 6.63 3.14
C SER A 102 6.54 6.98 4.56
N ARG A 103 5.86 6.44 5.57
CA ARG A 103 6.27 6.58 6.97
C ARG A 103 7.67 6.03 7.25
N TYR A 104 8.16 5.12 6.40
CA TYR A 104 9.47 4.49 6.55
C TYR A 104 10.59 5.35 5.97
N PHE A 105 10.39 5.96 4.81
CA PHE A 105 11.35 6.85 4.16
C PHE A 105 11.16 8.31 4.56
N ASN A 106 9.94 8.80 4.55
CA ASN A 106 9.45 10.09 5.04
C ASN A 106 10.20 11.32 4.48
N MET A 107 10.42 11.31 3.16
CA MET A 107 11.14 12.40 2.49
C MET A 107 10.49 13.77 2.68
N TYR A 108 9.16 13.81 2.75
CA TYR A 108 8.37 15.05 2.78
C TYR A 108 7.85 15.42 4.18
N ASN A 109 8.31 14.72 5.22
CA ASN A 109 7.89 14.96 6.60
C ASN A 109 6.36 14.85 6.83
N ASN A 110 5.73 13.89 6.16
CA ASN A 110 4.30 13.63 6.27
C ASN A 110 3.91 12.90 7.56
N TYR A 111 4.87 12.22 8.20
CA TYR A 111 4.68 11.40 9.38
C TYR A 111 5.49 11.95 10.56
N LYS A 112 5.02 11.72 11.78
CA LYS A 112 5.71 12.12 13.02
C LYS A 112 6.96 11.29 13.30
N GLU A 113 6.95 10.04 12.84
CA GLU A 113 8.09 9.13 12.94
C GLU A 113 9.25 9.61 12.06
N ILE A 114 10.47 9.49 12.57
CA ILE A 114 11.66 9.85 11.82
C ILE A 114 11.93 8.77 10.76
N GLY A 115 11.74 9.12 9.50
CA GLY A 115 12.01 8.25 8.37
C GLY A 115 13.50 8.15 8.00
N ALA A 116 13.82 7.20 7.13
CA ALA A 116 15.19 6.93 6.69
C ALA A 116 15.84 8.13 6.00
N TYR A 117 15.08 8.94 5.26
CA TYR A 117 15.57 10.14 4.59
C TYR A 117 15.96 11.25 5.55
N GLN A 118 15.34 11.29 6.75
CA GLN A 118 15.48 12.40 7.68
C GLN A 118 16.65 12.23 8.66
N SER A 119 17.06 11.00 8.97
CA SER A 119 18.12 10.75 9.94
C SER A 119 18.79 9.39 9.75
N LEU A 120 20.13 9.37 9.87
CA LEU A 120 20.94 8.16 9.98
C LEU A 120 20.58 7.31 11.21
N GLN A 121 19.90 7.90 12.19
CA GLN A 121 19.45 7.24 13.44
C GLN A 121 18.02 6.74 13.34
N SER A 122 17.35 6.93 12.20
CA SER A 122 16.02 6.36 11.98
C SER A 122 16.07 4.84 12.12
N PRO A 123 15.07 4.21 12.75
CA PRO A 123 14.98 2.74 12.80
C PRO A 123 14.87 2.12 11.41
N TYR A 124 14.46 2.91 10.42
CA TYR A 124 14.28 2.48 9.03
C TYR A 124 15.51 2.78 8.15
N TYR A 125 16.53 3.48 8.65
CA TYR A 125 17.67 3.91 7.83
C TYR A 125 18.32 2.73 7.10
N ARG A 126 18.53 1.61 7.78
CA ARG A 126 19.17 0.42 7.23
C ARG A 126 18.30 -0.42 6.31
N TRP A 127 17.05 -0.04 6.14
CA TRP A 127 16.16 -0.65 5.15
C TRP A 127 16.50 -0.19 3.74
N TYR A 128 17.20 0.95 3.60
CA TYR A 128 17.51 1.57 2.32
C TYR A 128 19.02 1.68 2.13
N ARG A 129 19.44 1.70 0.85
CA ARG A 129 20.86 1.86 0.49
C ARG A 129 21.06 3.25 -0.07
N PHE A 130 21.84 4.06 0.67
CA PHE A 130 22.26 5.38 0.25
C PHE A 130 23.71 5.32 -0.27
N SER A 131 23.96 5.90 -1.45
CA SER A 131 25.30 6.12 -1.98
C SER A 131 25.81 7.51 -1.65
N ASP A 132 24.94 8.51 -1.49
CA ASP A 132 25.22 9.83 -0.93
C ASP A 132 24.01 10.32 -0.14
N TYR A 133 24.13 10.31 1.18
CA TYR A 133 23.03 10.60 2.09
C TYR A 133 22.73 12.10 2.18
N PRO A 134 21.47 12.53 2.15
CA PRO A 134 20.26 11.72 1.96
C PRO A 134 19.81 11.65 0.49
N ASN A 135 20.51 12.27 -0.45
CA ASN A 135 19.99 12.65 -1.75
C ASN A 135 20.16 11.57 -2.83
N LEU A 136 21.07 10.61 -2.64
CA LEU A 136 21.31 9.56 -3.63
C LEU A 136 21.13 8.19 -2.98
N TYR A 137 20.11 7.46 -3.45
CA TYR A 137 19.70 6.16 -2.93
C TYR A 137 19.20 5.25 -4.05
N ASP A 138 19.23 3.96 -3.81
CA ASP A 138 18.72 2.97 -4.75
C ASP A 138 17.21 3.14 -4.93
N CYS A 139 16.76 3.13 -6.18
CA CYS A 139 15.35 3.31 -6.54
C CYS A 139 14.90 2.22 -7.52
N TRP A 140 13.62 1.88 -7.47
CA TRP A 140 13.02 0.98 -8.42
C TRP A 140 13.09 1.58 -9.84
N TRP A 141 13.85 0.94 -10.72
CA TRP A 141 14.09 1.37 -12.11
C TRP A 141 14.54 2.85 -12.26
N GLY A 142 15.17 3.42 -11.24
CA GLY A 142 15.61 4.81 -11.24
C GLY A 142 14.52 5.85 -10.92
N PHE A 143 13.33 5.42 -10.53
CA PHE A 143 12.26 6.31 -10.12
C PHE A 143 12.44 6.74 -8.65
N GLY A 144 12.90 7.98 -8.43
CA GLY A 144 13.24 8.51 -7.10
C GLY A 144 12.09 8.55 -6.10
N ASN A 145 10.84 8.47 -6.57
CA ASN A 145 9.67 8.36 -5.70
C ASN A 145 9.41 6.93 -5.18
N MET A 146 10.23 5.94 -5.60
CA MET A 146 10.12 4.54 -5.20
C MET A 146 11.48 4.02 -4.69
N PRO A 147 11.95 4.45 -3.49
CA PRO A 147 13.19 3.97 -2.90
C PRO A 147 13.14 2.47 -2.64
N ASN A 148 14.14 1.73 -3.16
CA ASN A 148 14.29 0.29 -2.94
C ASN A 148 14.63 0.00 -1.50
N VAL A 149 14.09 -1.10 -0.99
CA VAL A 149 14.48 -1.65 0.31
C VAL A 149 15.48 -2.79 0.14
N ASP A 150 16.24 -3.05 1.18
CA ASP A 150 17.03 -4.25 1.32
C ASP A 150 16.12 -5.36 1.87
N GLU A 151 15.57 -6.18 0.98
CA GLU A 151 14.61 -7.23 1.31
C GLU A 151 15.22 -8.30 2.24
N LEU A 152 16.54 -8.37 2.32
CA LEU A 152 17.26 -9.31 3.21
C LEU A 152 17.61 -8.68 4.56
N ASN A 153 17.32 -7.40 4.77
CA ASN A 153 17.54 -6.77 6.07
C ASN A 153 16.71 -7.47 7.16
N PRO A 154 17.33 -7.94 8.27
CA PRO A 154 16.62 -8.70 9.28
C PRO A 154 15.44 -7.99 9.91
N SER A 155 15.56 -6.67 10.19
CA SER A 155 14.47 -5.90 10.79
C SER A 155 13.34 -5.63 9.78
N TYR A 156 13.66 -5.50 8.50
CA TYR A 156 12.65 -5.41 7.44
C TYR A 156 11.91 -6.75 7.29
N LEU A 157 12.64 -7.87 7.22
CA LEU A 157 12.04 -9.21 7.18
C LEU A 157 11.16 -9.48 8.40
N GLU A 158 11.59 -9.07 9.59
CA GLU A 158 10.78 -9.17 10.79
C GLU A 158 9.48 -8.37 10.67
N TYR A 159 9.56 -7.14 10.19
CA TYR A 159 8.41 -6.27 9.99
C TYR A 159 7.44 -6.82 8.96
N ILE A 160 7.93 -7.28 7.80
CA ILE A 160 7.06 -7.75 6.70
C ILE A 160 6.54 -9.18 6.93
N ILE A 161 7.40 -10.14 7.36
CA ILE A 161 7.10 -11.58 7.29
C ILE A 161 7.15 -12.27 8.64
N SER A 162 8.31 -12.23 9.34
CA SER A 162 8.60 -13.19 10.40
C SER A 162 8.06 -12.76 11.77
N GLY A 163 7.98 -11.48 12.05
CA GLY A 163 7.54 -10.93 13.33
C GLY A 163 6.13 -11.38 13.72
N LYS A 164 5.85 -11.37 15.03
CA LYS A 164 4.53 -11.74 15.56
C LYS A 164 3.41 -10.90 14.96
N ASN A 165 3.67 -9.61 14.74
CA ASN A 165 2.73 -8.63 14.18
C ASN A 165 3.17 -8.14 12.80
N SER A 166 3.85 -8.99 12.03
CA SER A 166 4.30 -8.65 10.68
C SER A 166 3.14 -8.31 9.76
N ILE A 167 3.42 -7.54 8.72
CA ILE A 167 2.44 -7.08 7.73
C ILE A 167 1.66 -8.24 7.12
N VAL A 168 2.36 -9.28 6.67
CA VAL A 168 1.72 -10.48 6.09
C VAL A 168 0.77 -11.12 7.10
N LYS A 169 1.21 -11.33 8.34
CA LYS A 169 0.36 -11.93 9.37
C LYS A 169 -0.82 -11.05 9.78
N ARG A 170 -0.64 -9.73 9.75
CA ARG A 170 -1.74 -8.77 9.99
C ARG A 170 -2.86 -8.98 8.97
N TRP A 171 -2.53 -8.95 7.68
CA TRP A 171 -3.54 -9.05 6.63
C TRP A 171 -4.15 -10.45 6.49
N ILE A 172 -3.40 -11.52 6.78
CA ILE A 172 -3.97 -12.86 6.91
C ILE A 172 -4.98 -12.94 8.07
N ARG A 173 -4.69 -12.31 9.22
CA ARG A 173 -5.65 -12.24 10.33
C ARG A 173 -6.88 -11.40 10.00
N ALA A 174 -6.72 -10.37 9.18
CA ALA A 174 -7.81 -9.55 8.65
C ALA A 174 -8.67 -10.29 7.60
N GLY A 175 -8.29 -11.52 7.22
CA GLY A 175 -9.06 -12.41 6.34
C GLY A 175 -8.51 -12.57 4.93
N ALA A 176 -7.37 -11.94 4.58
CA ALA A 176 -6.72 -12.23 3.32
C ALA A 176 -6.29 -13.71 3.26
N SER A 177 -6.37 -14.31 2.08
CA SER A 177 -5.98 -15.72 1.84
C SER A 177 -4.58 -15.83 1.25
N GLY A 178 -3.98 -14.74 0.83
CA GLY A 178 -2.64 -14.67 0.28
C GLY A 178 -2.25 -13.24 -0.08
#